data_2faa4d8c59050cb8038c1c199583e876
#
_entry.id   2faa4d8c59050cb8038c1c199583e876
#
_cell.length_a   1.000
_cell.length_b   1.000
_cell.length_c   1.000
_cell.angle_alpha   90.00
_cell.angle_beta   90.00
_cell.angle_gamma   90.00
#
_symmetry.space_group_name_H-M   'P 1'
#
loop_
_entity.id
_entity.type
_entity.pdbx_description
1 polymer ?
#
loop_
_entity_poly.entity_id
_entity_poly.type
_entity_poly.pdbx_seq_one_letter_code
_entity_poly.pdbx_strand_id
1 'polypeptide(L)'
;MKTGWVNVEGKYYYLDTDSDPNKIGVMKTGWLKDNDRWYYLDANNGGSMKTGWVNVEGKYYYLDTDSDPNKIGVMKTGWLKDNDRWYYLDANNGGSMKTGWVNVEGKYYYLDTDSDPNKIGVMKTGWVRDNDKWYYLDGSADGSMKTGWFQENDQWYYLDANNGGAMVTGWNRMDGKMNYFKDNGQWINSRELTVTATAYTNDPAENGYKPGQHVYTKMGDDLTANPNLKVIAVDPSVIPLGSKVYVEGYGIAEARDTGGAIKGNKIDVFIPSKQESSNWGRQTVKIYVLPKN
;
A
#
# COMPACT_ATOMS: atom_id res chain seq x y z
N MET A 1 -48.56 31.53 -19.62
CA MET A 1 -47.96 30.77 -18.50
C MET A 1 -46.45 30.84 -18.65
N LYS A 2 -45.68 31.01 -17.58
CA LYS A 2 -44.22 30.93 -17.65
C LYS A 2 -43.77 29.49 -17.65
N THR A 3 -42.70 29.17 -18.38
CA THR A 3 -42.05 27.84 -18.47
C THR A 3 -40.54 28.02 -18.50
N GLY A 4 -39.78 26.97 -18.17
CA GLY A 4 -38.33 27.01 -18.10
C GLY A 4 -37.81 27.69 -16.82
N TRP A 5 -36.59 28.19 -16.86
CA TRP A 5 -35.97 28.83 -15.71
C TRP A 5 -36.61 30.16 -15.32
N VAL A 6 -36.89 30.35 -14.05
CA VAL A 6 -37.36 31.61 -13.47
C VAL A 6 -36.52 31.97 -12.24
N ASN A 7 -36.23 33.25 -12.08
CA ASN A 7 -35.58 33.81 -10.91
C ASN A 7 -36.60 34.57 -10.09
N VAL A 8 -36.73 34.24 -8.83
CA VAL A 8 -37.59 34.92 -7.89
C VAL A 8 -36.73 35.25 -6.64
N GLU A 9 -36.53 36.52 -6.38
CA GLU A 9 -35.77 37.00 -5.22
C GLU A 9 -34.38 36.37 -5.09
N GLY A 10 -33.66 36.19 -6.22
CA GLY A 10 -32.32 35.58 -6.29
C GLY A 10 -32.29 34.04 -6.24
N LYS A 11 -33.45 33.37 -6.14
CA LYS A 11 -33.57 31.93 -6.22
C LYS A 11 -34.02 31.48 -7.59
N TYR A 12 -33.42 30.46 -8.14
CA TYR A 12 -33.78 29.87 -9.42
C TYR A 12 -34.70 28.66 -9.23
N TYR A 13 -35.73 28.60 -10.07
CA TYR A 13 -36.71 27.51 -10.14
C TYR A 13 -36.91 27.09 -11.59
N TYR A 14 -37.36 25.88 -11.82
CA TYR A 14 -37.65 25.40 -13.17
C TYR A 14 -39.15 24.99 -13.26
N LEU A 15 -39.82 25.62 -14.19
CA LEU A 15 -41.22 25.32 -14.52
C LEU A 15 -41.28 24.44 -15.78
N ASP A 16 -42.04 23.34 -15.71
CA ASP A 16 -42.04 22.32 -16.77
C ASP A 16 -42.37 22.92 -18.15
N THR A 17 -41.58 22.54 -19.13
CA THR A 17 -41.72 22.93 -20.52
C THR A 17 -42.50 21.92 -21.36
N ASP A 18 -42.93 20.78 -20.76
CA ASP A 18 -43.75 19.77 -21.44
C ASP A 18 -45.02 20.39 -21.99
N SER A 19 -45.43 19.99 -23.19
CA SER A 19 -46.67 20.46 -23.83
C SER A 19 -47.93 19.84 -23.23
N ASP A 20 -47.81 18.83 -22.36
CA ASP A 20 -48.94 18.25 -21.64
C ASP A 20 -49.63 19.33 -20.76
N PRO A 21 -50.94 19.62 -20.95
CA PRO A 21 -51.64 20.63 -20.14
C PRO A 21 -51.58 20.38 -18.63
N ASN A 22 -51.37 19.14 -18.19
CA ASN A 22 -51.26 18.80 -16.76
C ASN A 22 -49.85 18.98 -16.19
N LYS A 23 -48.85 19.20 -17.03
CA LYS A 23 -47.45 19.35 -16.65
C LYS A 23 -46.91 20.74 -16.92
N ILE A 24 -47.31 21.38 -18.01
CA ILE A 24 -46.80 22.68 -18.44
C ILE A 24 -46.88 23.72 -17.32
N GLY A 25 -45.76 24.36 -17.02
CA GLY A 25 -45.63 25.38 -15.98
C GLY A 25 -45.69 24.86 -14.55
N VAL A 26 -45.78 23.53 -14.34
CA VAL A 26 -45.64 22.92 -13.00
C VAL A 26 -44.18 23.01 -12.56
N MET A 27 -43.96 23.42 -11.31
CA MET A 27 -42.61 23.53 -10.76
C MET A 27 -41.97 22.13 -10.58
N LYS A 28 -40.79 21.95 -11.13
CA LYS A 28 -40.01 20.73 -11.00
C LYS A 28 -39.23 20.69 -9.68
N THR A 29 -39.01 19.44 -9.20
CA THR A 29 -38.14 19.16 -8.06
C THR A 29 -37.28 17.93 -8.36
N GLY A 30 -36.19 17.73 -7.60
CA GLY A 30 -35.24 16.65 -7.80
C GLY A 30 -34.24 16.96 -8.92
N TRP A 31 -33.67 15.93 -9.50
CA TRP A 31 -32.71 16.06 -10.60
C TRP A 31 -33.37 16.56 -11.89
N LEU A 32 -32.78 17.58 -12.48
CA LEU A 32 -33.19 18.17 -13.75
C LEU A 32 -32.02 18.14 -14.74
N LYS A 33 -32.24 17.60 -15.92
CA LYS A 33 -31.32 17.75 -17.06
C LYS A 33 -31.87 18.81 -18.00
N ASP A 34 -31.14 19.88 -18.21
CA ASP A 34 -31.46 20.95 -19.16
C ASP A 34 -30.20 21.32 -19.96
N ASN A 35 -30.30 21.35 -21.31
CA ASN A 35 -29.19 21.63 -22.24
C ASN A 35 -27.92 20.83 -21.91
N ASP A 36 -28.07 19.52 -21.73
CA ASP A 36 -27.01 18.57 -21.34
C ASP A 36 -26.31 18.84 -20.02
N ARG A 37 -26.87 19.69 -19.17
CA ARG A 37 -26.39 20.01 -17.82
C ARG A 37 -27.33 19.48 -16.78
N TRP A 38 -26.78 18.96 -15.67
CA TRP A 38 -27.55 18.48 -14.55
C TRP A 38 -27.64 19.54 -13.44
N TYR A 39 -28.82 19.69 -12.87
CA TYR A 39 -29.17 20.58 -11.76
C TYR A 39 -29.94 19.81 -10.70
N TYR A 40 -29.95 20.31 -9.47
CA TYR A 40 -30.79 19.75 -8.41
C TYR A 40 -31.72 20.79 -7.83
N LEU A 41 -33.00 20.51 -7.88
CA LEU A 41 -34.11 21.34 -7.41
C LEU A 41 -34.63 20.78 -6.09
N ASP A 42 -34.39 21.48 -4.96
CA ASP A 42 -34.65 20.98 -3.62
C ASP A 42 -36.12 21.06 -3.24
N ALA A 43 -36.82 19.92 -3.25
CA ALA A 43 -38.22 19.83 -2.85
C ALA A 43 -38.46 20.34 -1.40
N ASN A 44 -37.47 20.11 -0.51
CA ASN A 44 -37.55 20.55 0.90
C ASN A 44 -37.32 22.07 1.06
N ASN A 45 -36.84 22.74 0.02
CA ASN A 45 -36.64 24.18 -0.02
C ASN A 45 -37.50 24.83 -1.12
N GLY A 46 -38.76 24.39 -1.23
CA GLY A 46 -39.73 24.94 -2.16
C GLY A 46 -39.36 24.81 -3.64
N GLY A 47 -38.56 23.80 -4.03
CA GLY A 47 -38.13 23.57 -5.41
C GLY A 47 -37.02 24.51 -5.91
N SER A 48 -36.35 25.25 -5.03
CA SER A 48 -35.24 26.11 -5.45
C SER A 48 -34.01 25.32 -5.85
N MET A 49 -33.29 25.79 -6.87
CA MET A 49 -32.03 25.21 -7.35
C MET A 49 -30.96 25.25 -6.25
N LYS A 50 -30.28 24.16 -6.05
CA LYS A 50 -29.14 24.04 -5.12
C LYS A 50 -27.85 24.47 -5.77
N THR A 51 -26.92 24.95 -4.92
CA THR A 51 -25.51 25.18 -5.22
C THR A 51 -24.65 24.59 -4.09
N GLY A 52 -23.39 24.31 -4.34
CA GLY A 52 -22.49 23.68 -3.37
C GLY A 52 -22.80 22.20 -3.19
N TRP A 53 -22.38 21.65 -2.04
CA TRP A 53 -22.57 20.25 -1.69
C TRP A 53 -24.05 19.91 -1.43
N VAL A 54 -24.50 18.82 -2.01
CA VAL A 54 -25.81 18.22 -1.70
C VAL A 54 -25.67 16.73 -1.44
N ASN A 55 -26.43 16.22 -0.48
CA ASN A 55 -26.58 14.79 -0.26
C ASN A 55 -27.93 14.35 -0.80
N VAL A 56 -27.93 13.45 -1.76
CA VAL A 56 -29.13 12.88 -2.33
C VAL A 56 -29.05 11.36 -2.21
N GLU A 57 -29.94 10.77 -1.43
CA GLU A 57 -30.01 9.32 -1.19
C GLU A 57 -28.66 8.73 -0.71
N GLY A 58 -27.95 9.44 0.17
CA GLY A 58 -26.67 9.00 0.75
C GLY A 58 -25.46 9.25 -0.15
N LYS A 59 -25.63 9.80 -1.35
CA LYS A 59 -24.55 10.19 -2.25
C LYS A 59 -24.32 11.70 -2.23
N TYR A 60 -23.08 12.12 -2.25
CA TYR A 60 -22.72 13.53 -2.29
C TYR A 60 -22.44 13.96 -3.74
N TYR A 61 -22.92 15.13 -4.08
CA TYR A 61 -22.73 15.81 -5.36
C TYR A 61 -22.35 17.25 -5.13
N TYR A 62 -21.72 17.87 -6.11
CA TYR A 62 -21.39 19.30 -6.05
C TYR A 62 -22.00 20.05 -7.23
N LEU A 63 -22.83 21.06 -6.93
CA LEU A 63 -23.43 21.96 -7.86
C LEU A 63 -22.63 23.28 -7.85
N ASP A 64 -22.26 23.76 -9.04
CA ASP A 64 -21.37 24.92 -9.17
C ASP A 64 -21.89 26.15 -8.38
N THR A 65 -20.98 26.79 -7.68
CA THR A 65 -21.26 28.00 -6.89
C THR A 65 -20.84 29.30 -7.61
N ASP A 66 -20.27 29.18 -8.84
CA ASP A 66 -19.87 30.31 -9.64
C ASP A 66 -21.12 31.22 -9.92
N SER A 67 -20.97 32.53 -9.79
CA SER A 67 -22.06 33.47 -10.08
C SER A 67 -22.36 33.65 -11.57
N ASP A 68 -21.54 33.08 -12.48
CA ASP A 68 -21.80 33.06 -13.92
C ASP A 68 -23.12 32.28 -14.17
N PRO A 69 -24.15 32.91 -14.78
CA PRO A 69 -25.42 32.28 -15.10
C PRO A 69 -25.29 31.00 -15.96
N ASN A 70 -24.18 30.84 -16.67
CA ASN A 70 -23.91 29.64 -17.47
C ASN A 70 -23.30 28.48 -16.67
N LYS A 71 -22.92 28.71 -15.42
CA LYS A 71 -22.26 27.72 -14.56
C LYS A 71 -23.02 27.43 -13.29
N ILE A 72 -23.65 28.46 -12.68
CA ILE A 72 -24.32 28.35 -11.39
C ILE A 72 -25.30 27.17 -11.35
N GLY A 73 -25.19 26.35 -10.31
CA GLY A 73 -26.05 25.18 -10.09
C GLY A 73 -25.76 23.97 -11.00
N VAL A 74 -24.83 24.07 -11.96
CA VAL A 74 -24.45 22.94 -12.82
C VAL A 74 -23.68 21.91 -12.01
N MET A 75 -24.09 20.64 -12.09
CA MET A 75 -23.39 19.54 -11.42
C MET A 75 -21.96 19.39 -11.96
N LYS A 76 -20.99 19.39 -11.07
CA LYS A 76 -19.57 19.16 -11.38
C LYS A 76 -19.23 17.68 -11.51
N THR A 77 -18.21 17.38 -12.31
CA THR A 77 -17.57 16.06 -12.41
C THR A 77 -16.07 16.21 -12.50
N GLY A 78 -15.34 15.13 -12.23
CA GLY A 78 -13.88 15.15 -12.20
C GLY A 78 -13.31 15.69 -10.86
N TRP A 79 -12.08 16.16 -10.91
CA TRP A 79 -11.44 16.74 -9.74
C TRP A 79 -12.08 18.09 -9.33
N LEU A 80 -12.39 18.20 -8.05
CA LEU A 80 -12.93 19.41 -7.42
C LEU A 80 -12.03 19.81 -6.26
N LYS A 81 -11.59 21.06 -6.25
CA LYS A 81 -10.98 21.69 -5.08
C LYS A 81 -12.01 22.57 -4.37
N ASP A 82 -12.31 22.24 -3.11
CA ASP A 82 -13.20 23.03 -2.26
C ASP A 82 -12.59 23.18 -0.86
N ASN A 83 -12.52 24.42 -0.35
CA ASN A 83 -11.91 24.75 0.94
C ASN A 83 -10.52 24.12 1.14
N ASP A 84 -9.65 24.25 0.13
CA ASP A 84 -8.29 23.69 0.07
C ASP A 84 -8.20 22.15 0.14
N ARG A 85 -9.32 21.44 -0.07
CA ARG A 85 -9.41 19.98 -0.12
C ARG A 85 -9.75 19.51 -1.52
N TRP A 86 -9.15 18.40 -1.94
CA TRP A 86 -9.46 17.79 -3.22
C TRP A 86 -10.45 16.64 -3.05
N TYR A 87 -11.41 16.58 -3.98
CA TYR A 87 -12.43 15.55 -4.09
C TYR A 87 -12.50 15.06 -5.53
N TYR A 88 -13.02 13.86 -5.75
CA TYR A 88 -13.27 13.34 -7.09
C TYR A 88 -14.74 13.00 -7.28
N LEU A 89 -15.34 13.61 -8.29
CA LEU A 89 -16.76 13.49 -8.67
C LEU A 89 -16.83 12.60 -9.93
N ASP A 90 -17.33 11.38 -9.80
CA ASP A 90 -17.25 10.37 -10.86
C ASP A 90 -18.31 10.56 -11.93
N ALA A 91 -17.91 11.05 -13.09
CA ALA A 91 -18.80 11.24 -14.24
C ALA A 91 -19.47 9.91 -14.67
N ASN A 92 -18.76 8.78 -14.55
CA ASN A 92 -19.28 7.47 -14.91
C ASN A 92 -20.29 6.91 -13.87
N ASN A 93 -20.35 7.53 -12.68
CA ASN A 93 -21.31 7.21 -11.62
C ASN A 93 -22.25 8.39 -11.35
N GLY A 94 -22.71 9.04 -12.41
CA GLY A 94 -23.68 10.13 -12.34
C GLY A 94 -23.19 11.38 -11.59
N GLY A 95 -21.88 11.62 -11.50
CA GLY A 95 -21.30 12.78 -10.82
C GLY A 95 -21.20 12.66 -9.30
N SER A 96 -21.45 11.49 -8.73
CA SER A 96 -21.33 11.30 -7.28
C SER A 96 -19.88 11.30 -6.81
N MET A 97 -19.63 11.85 -5.62
CA MET A 97 -18.33 11.87 -4.95
C MET A 97 -17.83 10.45 -4.69
N LYS A 98 -16.57 10.20 -4.98
CA LYS A 98 -15.88 8.94 -4.70
C LYS A 98 -15.28 8.91 -3.30
N THR A 99 -15.15 7.70 -2.77
CA THR A 99 -14.36 7.35 -1.59
C THR A 99 -13.52 6.11 -1.88
N GLY A 100 -12.45 5.89 -1.13
CA GLY A 100 -11.51 4.80 -1.35
C GLY A 100 -10.63 5.03 -2.58
N TRP A 101 -10.13 3.95 -3.15
CA TRP A 101 -9.25 4.01 -4.32
C TRP A 101 -9.98 4.43 -5.59
N VAL A 102 -9.35 5.32 -6.34
CA VAL A 102 -9.79 5.73 -7.67
C VAL A 102 -8.61 5.74 -8.64
N ASN A 103 -8.85 5.23 -9.85
CA ASN A 103 -7.89 5.37 -10.95
C ASN A 103 -8.36 6.48 -11.87
N VAL A 104 -7.52 7.48 -12.07
CA VAL A 104 -7.74 8.58 -12.98
C VAL A 104 -6.56 8.68 -13.93
N GLU A 105 -6.79 8.42 -15.20
CA GLU A 105 -5.76 8.46 -16.25
C GLU A 105 -4.51 7.61 -15.94
N GLY A 106 -4.74 6.42 -15.36
CA GLY A 106 -3.67 5.48 -15.03
C GLY A 106 -2.95 5.75 -13.70
N LYS A 107 -3.30 6.83 -12.98
CA LYS A 107 -2.79 7.13 -11.65
C LYS A 107 -3.82 6.75 -10.59
N TYR A 108 -3.34 6.20 -9.48
CA TYR A 108 -4.18 5.83 -8.34
C TYR A 108 -4.14 6.89 -7.26
N TYR A 109 -5.31 7.24 -6.73
CA TYR A 109 -5.49 8.17 -5.61
C TYR A 109 -6.37 7.52 -4.55
N TYR A 110 -6.28 8.00 -3.33
CA TYR A 110 -7.11 7.51 -2.23
C TYR A 110 -7.94 8.66 -1.63
N LEU A 111 -9.25 8.53 -1.69
CA LEU A 111 -10.23 9.45 -1.13
C LEU A 111 -10.67 8.89 0.24
N ASP A 112 -10.69 9.73 1.27
CA ASP A 112 -10.98 9.29 2.65
C ASP A 112 -12.32 8.56 2.73
N THR A 113 -12.32 7.43 3.43
CA THR A 113 -13.49 6.60 3.67
C THR A 113 -14.13 6.81 5.04
N ASP A 114 -13.56 7.71 5.86
CA ASP A 114 -14.09 8.06 7.16
C ASP A 114 -15.52 8.62 7.01
N SER A 115 -16.44 8.20 7.88
CA SER A 115 -17.83 8.69 7.87
C SER A 115 -17.99 10.11 8.40
N ASP A 116 -16.94 10.71 8.98
CA ASP A 116 -16.93 12.11 9.40
C ASP A 116 -17.13 13.03 8.16
N PRO A 117 -18.20 13.85 8.14
CA PRO A 117 -18.48 14.76 7.02
C PRO A 117 -17.33 15.72 6.68
N ASN A 118 -16.42 15.97 7.62
CA ASN A 118 -15.25 16.83 7.40
C ASN A 118 -14.08 16.10 6.75
N LYS A 119 -14.15 14.77 6.60
CA LYS A 119 -13.07 13.94 6.06
C LYS A 119 -13.49 13.15 4.83
N ILE A 120 -14.74 12.65 4.82
CA ILE A 120 -15.23 11.77 3.76
C ILE A 120 -14.97 12.35 2.37
N GLY A 121 -14.41 11.53 1.50
CA GLY A 121 -14.11 11.89 0.11
C GLY A 121 -12.91 12.83 -0.09
N VAL A 122 -12.26 13.31 0.98
CA VAL A 122 -11.06 14.15 0.86
C VAL A 122 -9.89 13.31 0.38
N MET A 123 -9.17 13.78 -0.65
CA MET A 123 -7.96 13.12 -1.15
C MET A 123 -6.89 13.05 -0.05
N LYS A 124 -6.40 11.87 0.21
CA LYS A 124 -5.32 11.59 1.17
C LYS A 124 -3.95 11.79 0.53
N THR A 125 -2.99 12.18 1.35
CA THR A 125 -1.56 12.20 1.01
C THR A 125 -0.74 11.60 2.14
N GLY A 126 0.51 11.20 1.86
CA GLY A 126 1.35 10.48 2.80
C GLY A 126 0.98 9.00 2.91
N TRP A 127 1.32 8.40 4.05
CA TRP A 127 1.05 6.99 4.30
C TRP A 127 -0.44 6.71 4.53
N VAL A 128 -0.95 5.72 3.82
CA VAL A 128 -2.32 5.21 3.97
C VAL A 128 -2.27 3.71 4.18
N ARG A 129 -3.02 3.23 5.17
CA ARG A 129 -3.22 1.79 5.40
C ARG A 129 -4.61 1.39 4.90
N ASP A 130 -4.64 0.42 4.01
CA ASP A 130 -5.87 -0.15 3.49
C ASP A 130 -5.72 -1.67 3.36
N ASN A 131 -6.72 -2.45 3.83
CA ASN A 131 -6.69 -3.91 3.82
C ASN A 131 -5.36 -4.50 4.33
N ASP A 132 -4.88 -4.01 5.48
CA ASP A 132 -3.63 -4.40 6.16
C ASP A 132 -2.33 -4.16 5.36
N LYS A 133 -2.40 -3.43 4.27
CA LYS A 133 -1.24 -3.00 3.48
C LYS A 133 -1.03 -1.50 3.60
N TRP A 134 0.24 -1.08 3.55
CA TRP A 134 0.62 0.33 3.54
C TRP A 134 0.92 0.78 2.11
N TYR A 135 0.49 1.99 1.80
CA TYR A 135 0.69 2.69 0.53
C TYR A 135 1.15 4.12 0.78
N TYR A 136 1.78 4.74 -0.20
CA TYR A 136 2.21 6.13 -0.09
C TYR A 136 1.65 6.98 -1.23
N LEU A 137 0.97 8.06 -0.87
CA LEU A 137 0.36 9.04 -1.77
C LEU A 137 1.24 10.30 -1.77
N ASP A 138 1.75 10.71 -2.95
CA ASP A 138 2.76 11.78 -3.06
C ASP A 138 2.15 13.17 -2.93
N GLY A 139 2.09 13.67 -1.70
CA GLY A 139 1.59 15.02 -1.41
C GLY A 139 2.48 16.16 -1.94
N SER A 140 3.75 15.87 -2.29
CA SER A 140 4.65 16.85 -2.91
C SER A 140 4.45 17.00 -4.42
N ALA A 141 3.71 16.06 -5.01
CA ALA A 141 3.32 16.08 -6.42
C ALA A 141 1.81 16.31 -6.56
N ASP A 142 1.09 15.35 -7.14
CA ASP A 142 -0.35 15.47 -7.42
C ASP A 142 -1.23 14.62 -6.47
N GLY A 143 -0.65 14.00 -5.45
CA GLY A 143 -1.35 13.11 -4.52
C GLY A 143 -1.53 11.69 -5.05
N SER A 144 -0.95 11.34 -6.19
CA SER A 144 -1.02 9.98 -6.72
C SER A 144 -0.14 9.01 -5.94
N MET A 145 -0.52 7.73 -5.98
CA MET A 145 0.21 6.64 -5.34
C MET A 145 1.60 6.45 -5.95
N LYS A 146 2.62 6.40 -5.10
CA LYS A 146 3.99 6.06 -5.48
C LYS A 146 4.17 4.56 -5.66
N THR A 147 5.14 4.20 -6.52
CA THR A 147 5.68 2.84 -6.65
C THR A 147 7.20 2.90 -6.81
N GLY A 148 7.87 1.77 -6.53
CA GLY A 148 9.32 1.67 -6.57
C GLY A 148 10.00 2.18 -5.31
N TRP A 149 11.29 2.46 -5.42
CA TRP A 149 12.09 3.02 -4.34
C TRP A 149 11.70 4.47 -4.06
N PHE A 150 11.55 4.82 -2.78
CA PHE A 150 11.43 6.21 -2.37
C PHE A 150 12.03 6.43 -0.99
N GLN A 151 12.40 7.69 -0.71
CA GLN A 151 13.00 8.10 0.54
C GLN A 151 12.09 9.10 1.26
N GLU A 152 11.90 8.88 2.56
CA GLU A 152 11.22 9.80 3.46
C GLU A 152 11.97 9.85 4.80
N ASN A 153 12.24 11.05 5.32
CA ASN A 153 12.97 11.26 6.57
C ASN A 153 14.28 10.46 6.66
N ASP A 154 15.08 10.49 5.59
CA ASP A 154 16.34 9.75 5.44
C ASP A 154 16.22 8.23 5.51
N GLN A 155 15.02 7.68 5.47
CA GLN A 155 14.75 6.24 5.40
C GLN A 155 14.28 5.83 4.01
N TRP A 156 14.79 4.70 3.52
CA TRP A 156 14.38 4.13 2.24
C TRP A 156 13.27 3.09 2.42
N TYR A 157 12.34 3.11 1.48
CA TYR A 157 11.19 2.19 1.36
C TYR A 157 11.07 1.68 -0.06
N TYR A 158 10.37 0.59 -0.24
CA TYR A 158 9.99 0.10 -1.56
C TYR A 158 8.50 -0.20 -1.63
N LEU A 159 7.86 0.33 -2.66
CA LEU A 159 6.44 0.20 -2.94
C LEU A 159 6.28 -0.66 -4.20
N ASP A 160 5.81 -1.90 -4.03
CA ASP A 160 5.83 -2.90 -5.09
C ASP A 160 4.71 -2.69 -6.11
N ALA A 161 5.07 -2.21 -7.30
CA ALA A 161 4.13 -2.02 -8.40
C ALA A 161 3.41 -3.32 -8.80
N ASN A 162 4.08 -4.49 -8.69
CA ASN A 162 3.49 -5.79 -9.01
C ASN A 162 2.50 -6.28 -7.93
N ASN A 163 2.56 -5.68 -6.73
CA ASN A 163 1.62 -5.92 -5.63
C ASN A 163 0.71 -4.69 -5.40
N GLY A 164 0.33 -4.01 -6.48
CA GLY A 164 -0.58 -2.86 -6.43
C GLY A 164 -0.05 -1.64 -5.69
N GLY A 165 1.27 -1.47 -5.57
CA GLY A 165 1.90 -0.35 -4.86
C GLY A 165 2.05 -0.56 -3.35
N ALA A 166 1.81 -1.76 -2.84
CA ALA A 166 1.94 -2.06 -1.42
C ALA A 166 3.40 -1.97 -0.94
N MET A 167 3.59 -1.43 0.26
CA MET A 167 4.89 -1.36 0.93
C MET A 167 5.44 -2.76 1.22
N VAL A 168 6.71 -2.96 0.92
CA VAL A 168 7.41 -4.23 1.11
C VAL A 168 7.97 -4.33 2.53
N THR A 169 7.92 -5.54 3.11
CA THR A 169 8.54 -5.89 4.40
C THR A 169 9.28 -7.23 4.29
N GLY A 170 10.21 -7.50 5.19
CA GLY A 170 10.99 -8.73 5.21
C GLY A 170 12.05 -8.80 4.10
N TRP A 171 12.46 -10.03 3.76
CA TRP A 171 13.43 -10.29 2.70
C TRP A 171 12.76 -10.35 1.33
N ASN A 172 13.24 -9.53 0.40
CA ASN A 172 12.71 -9.46 -0.96
C ASN A 172 13.86 -9.34 -1.98
N ARG A 173 13.71 -10.02 -3.12
CA ARG A 173 14.67 -9.94 -4.22
C ARG A 173 14.28 -8.80 -5.17
N MET A 174 15.19 -7.84 -5.32
CA MET A 174 15.05 -6.71 -6.24
C MET A 174 16.35 -6.53 -6.99
N ASP A 175 16.28 -6.33 -8.31
CA ASP A 175 17.42 -6.15 -9.19
C ASP A 175 18.52 -7.22 -9.01
N GLY A 176 18.09 -8.47 -8.80
CA GLY A 176 18.97 -9.63 -8.61
C GLY A 176 19.59 -9.75 -7.22
N LYS A 177 19.36 -8.81 -6.30
CA LYS A 177 19.89 -8.83 -4.93
C LYS A 177 18.79 -9.03 -3.89
N MET A 178 19.13 -9.70 -2.79
CA MET A 178 18.24 -9.78 -1.63
C MET A 178 18.35 -8.50 -0.80
N ASN A 179 17.21 -7.90 -0.54
CA ASN A 179 17.04 -6.71 0.28
C ASN A 179 16.19 -7.04 1.50
N TYR A 180 16.47 -6.41 2.62
CA TYR A 180 15.70 -6.57 3.83
C TYR A 180 15.01 -5.28 4.23
N PHE A 181 13.71 -5.38 4.53
CA PHE A 181 12.88 -4.30 5.04
C PHE A 181 12.35 -4.69 6.41
N LYS A 182 12.41 -3.79 7.36
CA LYS A 182 11.79 -3.99 8.68
C LYS A 182 10.26 -4.11 8.56
N ASP A 183 9.59 -4.50 9.63
CA ASP A 183 8.12 -4.59 9.66
C ASP A 183 7.43 -3.24 9.40
N ASN A 184 8.12 -2.13 9.69
CA ASN A 184 7.67 -0.77 9.35
C ASN A 184 8.08 -0.31 7.95
N GLY A 185 8.59 -1.20 7.10
CA GLY A 185 8.99 -0.94 5.71
C GLY A 185 10.37 -0.31 5.52
N GLN A 186 11.08 0.08 6.59
CA GLN A 186 12.39 0.69 6.44
C GLN A 186 13.41 -0.31 5.88
N TRP A 187 14.05 0.05 4.77
CA TRP A 187 15.14 -0.72 4.18
C TRP A 187 16.38 -0.73 5.06
N ILE A 188 16.99 -1.89 5.20
CA ILE A 188 18.25 -2.08 5.89
C ILE A 188 19.29 -2.55 4.88
N ASN A 189 20.37 -1.78 4.76
CA ASN A 189 21.51 -2.15 3.91
C ASN A 189 22.18 -3.41 4.45
N SER A 190 21.98 -4.54 3.80
CA SER A 190 22.65 -5.81 4.11
C SER A 190 24.01 -5.89 3.43
N ARG A 191 24.99 -6.49 4.10
CA ARG A 191 26.31 -6.76 3.52
C ARG A 191 26.26 -8.04 2.67
N GLU A 192 26.44 -7.92 1.36
CA GLU A 192 26.60 -9.07 0.45
C GLU A 192 27.99 -9.67 0.59
N LEU A 193 28.08 -10.98 0.72
CA LEU A 193 29.31 -11.77 0.71
C LEU A 193 29.15 -12.97 -0.22
N THR A 194 30.24 -13.33 -0.90
CA THR A 194 30.36 -14.61 -1.58
C THR A 194 31.15 -15.54 -0.69
N VAL A 195 30.58 -16.70 -0.36
CA VAL A 195 31.18 -17.65 0.59
C VAL A 195 31.19 -19.07 0.02
N THR A 196 32.10 -19.89 0.53
CA THR A 196 32.02 -21.35 0.38
C THR A 196 31.10 -21.89 1.45
N ALA A 197 30.01 -22.54 1.07
CA ALA A 197 29.05 -23.17 1.96
C ALA A 197 29.18 -24.69 1.91
N THR A 198 29.22 -25.31 3.09
CA THR A 198 29.07 -26.74 3.33
C THR A 198 27.85 -26.97 4.19
N ALA A 199 27.51 -28.23 4.53
CA ALA A 199 26.43 -28.54 5.43
C ALA A 199 26.86 -29.50 6.52
N TYR A 200 26.29 -29.35 7.72
CA TYR A 200 26.48 -30.23 8.88
C TYR A 200 25.13 -30.74 9.42
N THR A 201 25.17 -31.83 10.15
CA THR A 201 23.97 -32.45 10.73
C THR A 201 23.96 -32.36 12.25
N ASN A 202 22.91 -32.88 12.89
CA ASN A 202 22.86 -33.10 14.33
C ASN A 202 23.31 -34.52 14.74
N ASP A 203 24.09 -35.22 13.89
CA ASP A 203 24.70 -36.48 14.30
C ASP A 203 25.79 -36.23 15.34
N PRO A 204 25.70 -36.81 16.55
CA PRO A 204 26.69 -36.62 17.59
C PRO A 204 28.13 -36.91 17.14
N ALA A 205 28.34 -38.00 16.37
CA ALA A 205 29.65 -38.39 15.90
C ALA A 205 30.34 -37.37 14.97
N GLU A 206 29.55 -36.65 14.15
CA GLU A 206 30.04 -35.60 13.24
C GLU A 206 30.40 -34.30 14.00
N ASN A 207 29.85 -34.14 15.19
CA ASN A 207 29.98 -32.91 16.00
C ASN A 207 30.86 -33.10 17.28
N GLY A 208 31.57 -34.23 17.39
CA GLY A 208 32.47 -34.54 18.50
C GLY A 208 31.77 -34.90 19.82
N TYR A 209 30.50 -35.31 19.74
CA TYR A 209 29.71 -35.82 20.87
C TYR A 209 29.66 -37.36 20.86
N LYS A 210 29.39 -37.95 22.02
CA LYS A 210 29.18 -39.41 22.12
C LYS A 210 27.80 -39.79 21.60
N PRO A 211 27.61 -41.05 21.09
CA PRO A 211 26.30 -41.52 20.70
C PRO A 211 25.23 -41.30 21.79
N GLY A 212 24.06 -40.76 21.39
CA GLY A 212 22.96 -40.46 22.29
C GLY A 212 23.03 -39.10 23.03
N GLN A 213 24.12 -38.37 22.86
CA GLN A 213 24.16 -37.00 23.35
C GLN A 213 23.52 -36.00 22.39
N HIS A 214 22.98 -34.92 22.92
CA HIS A 214 22.46 -33.81 22.13
C HIS A 214 23.59 -32.97 21.55
N VAL A 215 23.37 -32.46 20.36
CA VAL A 215 24.28 -31.54 19.65
C VAL A 215 23.81 -30.13 19.87
N TYR A 216 24.72 -29.26 20.29
CA TYR A 216 24.42 -27.85 20.57
C TYR A 216 25.24 -26.92 19.69
N THR A 217 24.62 -25.80 19.27
CA THR A 217 25.38 -24.69 18.66
C THR A 217 26.30 -24.01 19.65
N LYS A 218 27.24 -23.21 19.16
CA LYS A 218 28.10 -22.37 20.01
C LYS A 218 27.28 -21.41 20.92
N MET A 219 26.09 -21.01 20.51
CA MET A 219 25.21 -20.15 21.31
C MET A 219 24.25 -20.92 22.21
N GLY A 220 24.31 -22.26 22.23
CA GLY A 220 23.56 -23.11 23.15
C GLY A 220 22.22 -23.62 22.62
N ASP A 221 21.94 -23.50 21.31
CA ASP A 221 20.72 -24.09 20.74
C ASP A 221 20.85 -25.59 20.60
N ASP A 222 19.88 -26.32 21.09
CA ASP A 222 19.82 -27.79 20.99
C ASP A 222 19.29 -28.21 19.61
N LEU A 223 20.20 -28.61 18.72
CA LEU A 223 19.90 -29.04 17.35
C LEU A 223 19.24 -30.42 17.28
N THR A 224 19.46 -31.25 18.33
CA THR A 224 18.84 -32.56 18.41
C THR A 224 17.36 -32.45 18.75
N ALA A 225 17.03 -31.60 19.71
CA ALA A 225 15.64 -31.32 20.10
C ALA A 225 14.90 -30.43 19.07
N ASN A 226 15.62 -29.61 18.33
CA ASN A 226 15.05 -28.61 17.41
C ASN A 226 15.61 -28.76 15.98
N PRO A 227 15.32 -29.86 15.27
CA PRO A 227 15.90 -30.17 13.97
C PRO A 227 15.44 -29.19 12.85
N ASN A 228 14.42 -28.39 13.09
CA ASN A 228 13.88 -27.42 12.11
C ASN A 228 14.53 -26.03 12.22
N LEU A 229 15.47 -25.83 13.15
CA LEU A 229 16.17 -24.56 13.24
C LEU A 229 16.95 -24.25 11.97
N LYS A 230 16.88 -22.99 11.55
CA LYS A 230 17.67 -22.46 10.43
C LYS A 230 18.85 -21.67 11.00
N VAL A 231 19.96 -22.37 11.19
CA VAL A 231 21.19 -21.80 11.76
C VAL A 231 22.39 -22.13 10.88
N ILE A 232 23.42 -21.30 10.99
CA ILE A 232 24.69 -21.51 10.30
C ILE A 232 25.87 -21.36 11.25
N ALA A 233 26.92 -22.17 11.02
CA ALA A 233 28.23 -21.96 11.59
C ALA A 233 29.03 -20.98 10.74
N VAL A 234 29.74 -20.07 11.39
CA VAL A 234 30.46 -18.95 10.76
C VAL A 234 31.81 -18.73 11.41
N ASP A 235 32.66 -17.93 10.77
CA ASP A 235 33.79 -17.24 11.43
C ASP A 235 33.27 -15.94 12.09
N PRO A 236 33.26 -15.82 13.42
CA PRO A 236 32.73 -14.63 14.10
C PRO A 236 33.47 -13.33 13.77
N SER A 237 34.71 -13.42 13.27
CA SER A 237 35.47 -12.24 12.83
C SER A 237 34.94 -11.70 11.49
N VAL A 238 34.20 -12.50 10.71
CA VAL A 238 33.61 -12.12 9.41
C VAL A 238 32.11 -11.90 9.58
N ILE A 239 31.41 -12.82 10.23
CA ILE A 239 29.96 -12.73 10.47
C ILE A 239 29.74 -12.87 11.98
N PRO A 240 29.39 -11.81 12.70
CA PRO A 240 29.18 -11.87 14.14
C PRO A 240 28.07 -12.87 14.52
N LEU A 241 28.28 -13.63 15.59
CA LEU A 241 27.23 -14.52 16.13
C LEU A 241 25.97 -13.71 16.49
N GLY A 242 24.80 -14.26 16.20
CA GLY A 242 23.48 -13.62 16.35
C GLY A 242 23.08 -12.79 15.15
N SER A 243 23.91 -12.69 14.09
CA SER A 243 23.51 -11.99 12.85
C SER A 243 22.41 -12.76 12.12
N LYS A 244 21.39 -12.04 11.64
CA LYS A 244 20.42 -12.58 10.69
C LYS A 244 21.02 -12.55 9.29
N VAL A 245 20.88 -13.66 8.57
CA VAL A 245 21.52 -13.88 7.27
C VAL A 245 20.50 -14.49 6.33
N TYR A 246 20.46 -14.02 5.09
CA TYR A 246 19.86 -14.78 3.99
C TYR A 246 20.96 -15.51 3.23
N VAL A 247 20.80 -16.83 3.05
CA VAL A 247 21.75 -17.69 2.32
C VAL A 247 21.05 -18.19 1.05
N GLU A 248 21.64 -17.91 -0.12
CA GLU A 248 21.07 -18.40 -1.39
C GLU A 248 21.00 -19.93 -1.40
N GLY A 249 19.85 -20.47 -1.82
CA GLY A 249 19.57 -21.90 -1.84
C GLY A 249 19.17 -22.51 -0.48
N TYR A 250 19.49 -21.86 0.66
CA TYR A 250 19.14 -22.34 2.00
C TYR A 250 18.01 -21.53 2.66
N GLY A 251 17.99 -20.21 2.44
CA GLY A 251 16.98 -19.30 2.96
C GLY A 251 17.45 -18.47 4.15
N ILE A 252 16.48 -17.98 4.94
CA ILE A 252 16.73 -17.15 6.13
C ILE A 252 17.31 -18.02 7.25
N ALA A 253 18.40 -17.55 7.85
CA ALA A 253 19.09 -18.24 8.93
C ALA A 253 19.67 -17.26 9.94
N GLU A 254 20.14 -17.78 11.06
CA GLU A 254 20.88 -17.04 12.07
C GLU A 254 22.28 -17.62 12.27
N ALA A 255 23.30 -16.77 12.38
CA ALA A 255 24.67 -17.17 12.67
C ALA A 255 24.78 -17.53 14.17
N ARG A 256 24.66 -18.80 14.51
CA ARG A 256 24.59 -19.24 15.92
C ARG A 256 25.68 -20.23 16.29
N ASP A 257 26.46 -20.69 15.31
CA ASP A 257 27.48 -21.72 15.54
C ASP A 257 28.84 -21.33 14.98
N THR A 258 29.86 -22.08 15.39
CA THR A 258 31.23 -21.98 14.90
C THR A 258 31.80 -23.36 14.66
N GLY A 259 32.73 -23.48 13.72
CA GLY A 259 33.47 -24.72 13.47
C GLY A 259 34.96 -24.48 13.37
N GLY A 260 35.79 -25.43 13.81
CA GLY A 260 37.25 -25.33 13.71
C GLY A 260 37.76 -25.10 12.31
N ALA A 261 37.07 -25.68 11.31
CA ALA A 261 37.37 -25.54 9.89
C ALA A 261 36.57 -24.41 9.17
N ILE A 262 35.71 -23.68 9.91
CA ILE A 262 34.89 -22.58 9.37
C ILE A 262 35.61 -21.28 9.66
N LYS A 263 36.41 -20.83 8.68
CA LYS A 263 37.26 -19.64 8.79
C LYS A 263 37.10 -18.74 7.55
N GLY A 264 37.18 -17.44 7.75
CA GLY A 264 37.04 -16.44 6.68
C GLY A 264 35.66 -16.50 6.02
N ASN A 265 35.65 -16.42 4.70
CA ASN A 265 34.41 -16.50 3.87
C ASN A 265 33.95 -17.96 3.68
N LYS A 266 33.83 -18.70 4.76
CA LYS A 266 33.28 -20.05 4.78
C LYS A 266 32.17 -20.15 5.80
N ILE A 267 31.08 -20.83 5.42
CA ILE A 267 29.95 -21.11 6.30
C ILE A 267 29.59 -22.61 6.25
N ASP A 268 28.87 -23.06 7.26
CA ASP A 268 28.32 -24.41 7.32
C ASP A 268 26.84 -24.33 7.69
N VAL A 269 25.96 -24.78 6.79
CA VAL A 269 24.51 -24.68 7.01
C VAL A 269 24.01 -25.93 7.74
N PHE A 270 23.14 -25.76 8.72
CA PHE A 270 22.55 -26.87 9.45
C PHE A 270 21.45 -27.54 8.64
N ILE A 271 21.65 -28.82 8.31
CA ILE A 271 20.68 -29.68 7.62
C ILE A 271 20.64 -31.01 8.34
N PRO A 272 19.60 -31.34 9.13
CA PRO A 272 19.58 -32.53 10.00
C PRO A 272 19.58 -33.84 9.22
N SER A 273 19.08 -33.87 8.00
CA SER A 273 19.08 -35.04 7.13
C SER A 273 20.45 -35.23 6.48
N LYS A 274 21.09 -36.38 6.74
CA LYS A 274 22.37 -36.75 6.10
C LYS A 274 22.29 -36.79 4.58
N GLN A 275 21.18 -37.25 4.03
CA GLN A 275 20.95 -37.26 2.58
C GLN A 275 20.88 -35.86 1.99
N GLU A 276 20.12 -34.98 2.64
CA GLU A 276 19.99 -33.57 2.17
C GLU A 276 21.28 -32.80 2.39
N SER A 277 22.00 -33.01 3.51
CA SER A 277 23.32 -32.45 3.75
C SER A 277 24.33 -32.87 2.68
N SER A 278 24.31 -34.17 2.32
CA SER A 278 25.15 -34.68 1.22
C SER A 278 24.76 -34.12 -0.13
N ASN A 279 23.48 -33.92 -0.39
CA ASN A 279 22.96 -33.27 -1.62
C ASN A 279 23.32 -31.81 -1.71
N TRP A 280 23.35 -31.10 -0.58
CA TRP A 280 23.85 -29.71 -0.50
C TRP A 280 25.31 -29.65 -0.89
N GLY A 281 26.11 -30.55 -0.36
CA GLY A 281 27.52 -30.69 -0.67
C GLY A 281 28.34 -29.43 -0.32
N ARG A 282 29.32 -29.16 -1.18
CA ARG A 282 30.16 -27.95 -1.10
C ARG A 282 29.95 -27.08 -2.32
N GLN A 283 29.48 -25.83 -2.08
CA GLN A 283 29.15 -24.91 -3.15
C GLN A 283 29.55 -23.46 -2.81
N THR A 284 29.63 -22.63 -3.83
CA THR A 284 29.81 -21.17 -3.65
C THR A 284 28.45 -20.50 -3.76
N VAL A 285 28.08 -19.73 -2.72
CA VAL A 285 26.78 -19.04 -2.65
C VAL A 285 26.97 -17.59 -2.24
N LYS A 286 26.02 -16.75 -2.61
CA LYS A 286 25.87 -15.40 -2.05
C LYS A 286 25.08 -15.45 -0.75
N ILE A 287 25.49 -14.64 0.19
CA ILE A 287 24.77 -14.41 1.44
C ILE A 287 24.62 -12.91 1.69
N TYR A 288 23.58 -12.57 2.43
CA TYR A 288 23.25 -11.18 2.78
C TYR A 288 23.12 -11.08 4.29
N VAL A 289 24.07 -10.39 4.92
CA VAL A 289 24.17 -10.28 6.38
C VAL A 289 23.61 -8.95 6.83
N LEU A 290 22.64 -8.98 7.76
CA LEU A 290 22.11 -7.75 8.36
C LEU A 290 23.13 -7.18 9.36
N PRO A 291 23.24 -5.84 9.46
CA PRO A 291 24.02 -5.22 10.52
C PRO A 291 23.47 -5.66 11.88
N LYS A 292 24.36 -5.86 12.85
CA LYS A 292 23.97 -6.11 14.21
C LYS A 292 23.46 -4.78 14.81
N ASN A 293 22.26 -4.81 15.39
CA ASN A 293 21.69 -3.66 16.11
C ASN A 293 22.51 -3.38 17.37
#